data_78ab5c1da128a2cd4a0c24fb872aff22
#
_entry.id   78ab5c1da128a2cd4a0c24fb872aff22
#
_cell.length_a   1.000
_cell.length_b   1.000
_cell.length_c   1.000
_cell.angle_alpha   90.00
_cell.angle_beta   90.00
_cell.angle_gamma   90.00
#
_symmetry.space_group_name_H-M   'P 1'
#
loop_
_entity.id
_entity.type
_entity.pdbx_description
1 polymer ?
#
loop_
_entity_poly.entity_id
_entity_poly.type
_entity_poly.pdbx_seq_one_letter_code
_entity_poly.pdbx_strand_id
1 'polypeptide(L)'
;DPMLAITARRGMVLNLTDKATAAIVIKCSNGWDAQNILDLANPLADFGLNKDDYSKLEIKNAEKYGCETAGIGLAKVARLLPAALIAHIADNDASVLDSWATRHGLLVVDAGDVFQYEHTQARTLKAVSEAKVPLLDANDTRIIAFRPFDGGLEHLAIVIGEENLKKDQPVLARLHSECFTGDLLASLKCDCGDQLRSAINEIALAGGGVLLYLAQEGRGIGLVNKLRAYELQDSGLDTIDANEQLGFDADERIYLPAAEMLRQLGFEKIRLMTNNPDKINSLAACGLNVVERVA
;
A
#
# COMPACT_ATOMS: atom_id res chain seq x y z
N ASP A 1 -0.06 -10.50 29.57
CA ASP A 1 1.22 -9.85 29.24
C ASP A 1 1.14 -9.32 27.82
N PRO A 2 1.66 -8.10 27.53
CA PRO A 2 1.69 -7.54 26.20
C PRO A 2 2.64 -8.32 25.29
N MET A 3 2.36 -8.32 24.01
CA MET A 3 3.15 -8.98 22.97
C MET A 3 3.38 -8.01 21.82
N LEU A 4 4.57 -7.97 21.25
CA LEU A 4 4.88 -7.22 20.05
C LEU A 4 4.68 -8.12 18.81
N ALA A 5 3.75 -7.79 17.95
CA ALA A 5 3.58 -8.41 16.65
C ALA A 5 4.33 -7.61 15.59
N ILE A 6 5.17 -8.28 14.79
CA ILE A 6 5.88 -7.72 13.64
C ILE A 6 5.73 -8.65 12.44
N THR A 7 5.91 -8.13 11.24
CA THR A 7 5.87 -8.96 10.03
C THR A 7 7.01 -9.99 10.03
N ALA A 8 6.80 -11.10 9.33
CA ALA A 8 7.87 -12.08 9.13
C ALA A 8 9.07 -11.47 8.41
N ARG A 9 8.88 -10.51 7.49
CA ARG A 9 9.97 -9.77 6.83
C ARG A 9 10.89 -9.10 7.85
N ARG A 10 10.29 -8.31 8.75
CA ARG A 10 11.07 -7.68 9.83
C ARG A 10 11.71 -8.72 10.75
N GLY A 11 11.00 -9.80 11.07
CA GLY A 11 11.53 -10.92 11.85
C GLY A 11 12.74 -11.59 11.20
N MET A 12 12.74 -11.79 9.87
CA MET A 12 13.88 -12.34 9.13
C MET A 12 15.08 -11.39 9.15
N VAL A 13 14.86 -10.11 8.96
CA VAL A 13 15.91 -9.08 9.04
C VAL A 13 16.60 -9.09 10.42
N LEU A 14 15.82 -9.28 11.47
CA LEU A 14 16.32 -9.39 12.85
C LEU A 14 16.91 -10.78 13.19
N ASN A 15 16.89 -11.74 12.26
CA ASN A 15 17.25 -13.15 12.47
C ASN A 15 16.43 -13.84 13.57
N LEU A 16 15.16 -13.44 13.74
CA LEU A 16 14.22 -14.00 14.71
C LEU A 16 13.41 -15.17 14.15
N THR A 17 13.32 -15.29 12.84
CA THR A 17 12.63 -16.38 12.13
C THR A 17 13.29 -16.62 10.77
N ASP A 18 13.22 -17.86 10.31
CA ASP A 18 13.57 -18.31 8.95
C ASP A 18 12.34 -18.79 8.16
N LYS A 19 11.15 -18.69 8.77
CA LYS A 19 9.92 -19.26 8.23
C LYS A 19 9.14 -18.25 7.39
N ALA A 20 8.61 -18.73 6.29
CA ALA A 20 7.59 -18.03 5.49
C ALA A 20 6.24 -18.06 6.23
N THR A 21 6.10 -17.23 7.27
CA THR A 21 4.85 -16.98 8.00
C THR A 21 4.35 -15.56 7.68
N ALA A 22 3.12 -15.23 8.06
CA ALA A 22 2.60 -13.87 7.87
C ALA A 22 3.24 -12.88 8.86
N ALA A 23 3.37 -13.29 10.12
CA ALA A 23 3.93 -12.49 11.20
C ALA A 23 4.51 -13.36 12.32
N ILE A 24 5.30 -12.75 13.18
CA ILE A 24 5.74 -13.32 14.45
C ILE A 24 5.31 -12.44 15.61
N VAL A 25 5.18 -13.05 16.75
CA VAL A 25 4.81 -12.41 18.01
C VAL A 25 5.91 -12.62 19.02
N ILE A 26 6.37 -11.55 19.62
CA ILE A 26 7.43 -11.52 20.63
C ILE A 26 6.79 -11.15 21.95
N LYS A 27 6.94 -11.99 22.97
CA LYS A 27 6.46 -11.69 24.31
C LYS A 27 7.33 -10.60 24.93
N CYS A 28 6.69 -9.51 25.36
CA CYS A 28 7.39 -8.45 26.06
C CYS A 28 7.80 -8.93 27.45
N SER A 29 9.11 -9.00 27.69
CA SER A 29 9.65 -9.46 28.98
C SER A 29 9.45 -8.39 30.06
N ASN A 30 9.46 -8.83 31.33
CA ASN A 30 9.47 -7.89 32.45
C ASN A 30 10.71 -6.98 32.35
N GLY A 31 10.48 -5.67 32.45
CA GLY A 31 11.51 -4.64 32.32
C GLY A 31 11.65 -4.02 30.91
N TRP A 32 10.86 -4.49 29.92
CA TRP A 32 10.76 -3.78 28.65
C TRP A 32 9.99 -2.49 28.83
N ASP A 33 10.57 -1.42 28.33
CA ASP A 33 9.89 -0.12 28.21
C ASP A 33 9.44 0.15 26.75
N ALA A 34 8.83 1.28 26.54
CA ALA A 34 8.38 1.69 25.22
C ALA A 34 9.54 1.80 24.21
N GLN A 35 10.74 2.17 24.67
CA GLN A 35 11.91 2.32 23.80
C GLN A 35 12.37 0.97 23.26
N ASN A 36 12.44 -0.07 24.09
CA ASN A 36 12.79 -1.43 23.65
C ASN A 36 11.84 -1.93 22.55
N ILE A 37 10.53 -1.63 22.66
CA ILE A 37 9.52 -2.01 21.68
C ILE A 37 9.71 -1.22 20.39
N LEU A 38 9.94 0.09 20.49
CA LEU A 38 10.17 0.95 19.34
C LEU A 38 11.45 0.56 18.59
N ASP A 39 12.52 0.21 19.28
CA ASP A 39 13.79 -0.18 18.68
C ASP A 39 13.65 -1.48 17.87
N LEU A 40 12.86 -2.44 18.33
CA LEU A 40 12.57 -3.66 17.55
C LEU A 40 11.71 -3.37 16.32
N ALA A 41 10.73 -2.47 16.45
CA ALA A 41 9.81 -2.14 15.37
C ALA A 41 10.45 -1.21 14.32
N ASN A 42 11.32 -0.28 14.74
CA ASN A 42 11.90 0.75 13.88
C ASN A 42 13.30 0.36 13.38
N PRO A 43 13.50 0.13 12.08
CA PRO A 43 14.80 -0.26 11.52
C PRO A 43 15.86 0.87 11.55
N LEU A 44 15.43 2.12 11.78
CA LEU A 44 16.33 3.28 11.91
C LEU A 44 16.77 3.51 13.34
N ALA A 45 16.27 2.74 14.31
CA ALA A 45 16.74 2.82 15.68
C ALA A 45 18.15 2.20 15.82
N ASP A 46 19.03 2.89 16.53
CA ASP A 46 20.29 2.30 16.97
C ASP A 46 20.01 1.23 18.01
N PHE A 47 20.17 -0.02 17.61
CA PHE A 47 19.90 -1.16 18.47
C PHE A 47 20.93 -1.20 19.62
N GLY A 48 20.53 -0.74 20.79
CA GLY A 48 21.26 -0.99 22.04
C GLY A 48 21.18 -2.45 22.52
N LEU A 49 20.37 -3.29 21.86
CA LEU A 49 20.27 -4.72 22.15
C LEU A 49 21.35 -5.48 21.37
N ASN A 50 22.25 -6.14 22.07
CA ASN A 50 23.21 -7.08 21.47
C ASN A 50 22.45 -8.23 20.80
N LYS A 51 22.94 -8.71 19.65
CA LYS A 51 22.38 -9.90 18.97
C LYS A 51 22.22 -11.11 19.89
N ASP A 52 23.05 -11.22 20.93
CA ASP A 52 22.98 -12.29 21.93
C ASP A 52 21.72 -12.20 22.82
N ASP A 53 21.09 -11.03 22.93
CA ASP A 53 19.86 -10.85 23.72
C ASP A 53 18.63 -11.36 22.96
N TYR A 54 18.67 -11.42 21.63
CA TYR A 54 17.57 -11.98 20.83
C TYR A 54 17.36 -13.48 21.04
N SER A 55 18.41 -14.25 21.38
CA SER A 55 18.31 -15.68 21.65
C SER A 55 17.44 -16.03 22.87
N LYS A 56 17.15 -15.03 23.72
CA LYS A 56 16.36 -15.17 24.94
C LYS A 56 14.89 -14.78 24.74
N LEU A 57 14.52 -14.31 23.55
CA LEU A 57 13.15 -13.88 23.26
C LEU A 57 12.21 -15.07 23.10
N GLU A 58 11.05 -15.03 23.76
CA GLU A 58 9.97 -15.98 23.53
C GLU A 58 9.20 -15.53 22.28
N ILE A 59 9.40 -16.28 21.18
CA ILE A 59 8.84 -15.96 19.86
C ILE A 59 7.86 -17.04 19.43
N LYS A 60 6.71 -16.62 18.86
CA LYS A 60 5.70 -17.50 18.28
C LYS A 60 5.32 -17.02 16.89
N ASN A 61 4.93 -17.96 16.01
CA ASN A 61 4.31 -17.59 14.75
C ASN A 61 2.88 -17.13 15.01
N ALA A 62 2.48 -16.01 14.41
CA ALA A 62 1.10 -15.55 14.43
C ALA A 62 0.24 -16.38 13.46
N GLU A 63 -1.04 -16.53 13.78
CA GLU A 63 -2.01 -17.09 12.85
C GLU A 63 -2.25 -16.14 11.68
N LYS A 64 -2.38 -16.69 10.47
CA LYS A 64 -2.53 -15.91 9.24
C LYS A 64 -3.70 -14.91 9.28
N TYR A 65 -4.79 -15.28 9.94
CA TYR A 65 -6.01 -14.47 10.06
C TYR A 65 -6.35 -14.18 11.52
N GLY A 66 -5.34 -14.21 12.41
CA GLY A 66 -5.48 -13.89 13.82
C GLY A 66 -5.48 -12.39 14.11
N CYS A 67 -5.77 -12.06 15.36
CA CYS A 67 -5.79 -10.66 15.82
C CYS A 67 -4.43 -9.98 15.71
N GLU A 68 -3.34 -10.72 15.88
CA GLU A 68 -1.96 -10.24 15.75
C GLU A 68 -1.67 -9.77 14.32
N THR A 69 -2.05 -10.59 13.35
CA THR A 69 -1.90 -10.26 11.92
C THR A 69 -2.84 -9.13 11.50
N ALA A 70 -4.06 -9.09 12.07
CA ALA A 70 -4.98 -7.98 11.85
C ALA A 70 -4.44 -6.65 12.42
N GLY A 71 -3.82 -6.67 13.61
CA GLY A 71 -3.17 -5.49 14.17
C GLY A 71 -2.06 -4.92 13.27
N ILE A 72 -1.25 -5.79 12.67
CA ILE A 72 -0.27 -5.39 11.65
C ILE A 72 -0.96 -4.85 10.39
N GLY A 73 -2.03 -5.51 9.92
CA GLY A 73 -2.83 -5.03 8.79
C GLY A 73 -3.40 -3.64 9.03
N LEU A 74 -3.93 -3.40 10.22
CA LEU A 74 -4.44 -2.08 10.61
C LEU A 74 -3.34 -1.01 10.60
N ALA A 75 -2.13 -1.34 11.08
CA ALA A 75 -0.98 -0.45 11.01
C ALA A 75 -0.58 -0.13 9.56
N LYS A 76 -0.60 -1.12 8.65
CA LYS A 76 -0.35 -0.91 7.22
C LYS A 76 -1.40 0.00 6.57
N VAL A 77 -2.69 -0.24 6.85
CA VAL A 77 -3.79 0.61 6.38
C VAL A 77 -3.62 2.06 6.85
N ALA A 78 -3.17 2.24 8.09
CA ALA A 78 -2.85 3.56 8.65
C ALA A 78 -1.51 4.14 8.16
N ARG A 79 -0.78 3.44 7.27
CA ARG A 79 0.56 3.84 6.75
C ARG A 79 1.61 4.03 7.84
N LEU A 80 1.48 3.30 8.93
CA LEU A 80 2.45 3.19 10.01
C LEU A 80 3.45 2.07 9.72
N LEU A 81 4.51 1.97 10.53
CA LEU A 81 5.35 0.76 10.51
C LEU A 81 4.49 -0.47 10.83
N PRO A 82 4.70 -1.61 10.14
CA PRO A 82 3.86 -2.79 10.28
C PRO A 82 4.21 -3.59 11.55
N ALA A 83 3.97 -2.96 12.69
CA ALA A 83 4.16 -3.48 14.03
C ALA A 83 3.01 -3.06 14.93
N ALA A 84 2.61 -3.92 15.85
CA ALA A 84 1.54 -3.66 16.80
C ALA A 84 1.83 -4.26 18.17
N LEU A 85 1.60 -3.47 19.24
CA LEU A 85 1.60 -4.00 20.59
C LEU A 85 0.20 -4.54 20.89
N ILE A 86 0.12 -5.79 21.31
CA ILE A 86 -1.13 -6.54 21.48
C ILE A 86 -1.19 -7.10 22.89
N ALA A 87 -2.38 -7.10 23.48
CA ALA A 87 -2.65 -7.76 24.74
C ALA A 87 -4.00 -8.48 24.67
N HIS A 88 -4.06 -9.69 25.22
CA HIS A 88 -5.33 -10.40 25.37
C HIS A 88 -6.15 -9.78 26.50
N ILE A 89 -7.45 -9.63 26.26
CA ILE A 89 -8.39 -9.24 27.30
C ILE A 89 -8.57 -10.43 28.24
N ALA A 90 -8.36 -10.21 29.53
CA ALA A 90 -8.45 -11.27 30.55
C ALA A 90 -9.89 -11.70 30.87
N ASP A 91 -10.88 -10.93 30.44
CA ASP A 91 -12.29 -11.21 30.67
C ASP A 91 -12.79 -12.26 29.68
N ASN A 92 -13.22 -13.43 30.18
CA ASN A 92 -13.57 -14.57 29.33
C ASN A 92 -14.97 -14.45 28.67
N ASP A 93 -15.68 -13.36 28.87
CA ASP A 93 -17.02 -13.19 28.33
C ASP A 93 -17.01 -12.45 27.00
N ALA A 94 -16.68 -13.19 25.90
CA ALA A 94 -16.73 -12.68 24.55
C ALA A 94 -18.12 -12.16 24.14
N SER A 95 -19.20 -12.58 24.81
CA SER A 95 -20.56 -12.09 24.57
C SER A 95 -20.75 -10.64 25.04
N VAL A 96 -19.77 -10.07 25.74
CA VAL A 96 -19.80 -8.73 26.35
C VAL A 96 -18.72 -7.80 25.78
N LEU A 97 -18.05 -8.19 24.68
CA LEU A 97 -16.92 -7.44 24.12
C LEU A 97 -17.29 -5.97 23.83
N ASP A 98 -18.42 -5.72 23.20
CA ASP A 98 -18.89 -4.36 22.90
C ASP A 98 -19.16 -3.54 24.15
N SER A 99 -19.77 -4.17 25.17
CA SER A 99 -20.02 -3.53 26.45
C SER A 99 -18.73 -3.27 27.23
N TRP A 100 -17.77 -4.20 27.14
CA TRP A 100 -16.44 -4.04 27.73
C TRP A 100 -15.69 -2.87 27.07
N ALA A 101 -15.62 -2.87 25.74
CA ALA A 101 -14.96 -1.82 24.98
C ALA A 101 -15.57 -0.44 25.24
N THR A 102 -16.91 -0.36 25.26
CA THR A 102 -17.64 0.89 25.60
C THR A 102 -17.27 1.41 26.99
N ARG A 103 -17.20 0.52 28.00
CA ARG A 103 -16.82 0.91 29.38
C ARG A 103 -15.38 1.44 29.44
N HIS A 104 -14.50 0.99 28.56
CA HIS A 104 -13.11 1.39 28.54
C HIS A 104 -12.82 2.49 27.47
N GLY A 105 -13.85 3.00 26.78
CA GLY A 105 -13.69 4.03 25.74
C GLY A 105 -12.91 3.53 24.52
N LEU A 106 -13.00 2.23 24.20
CA LEU A 106 -12.30 1.58 23.09
C LEU A 106 -13.25 1.31 21.93
N LEU A 107 -12.69 1.25 20.73
CA LEU A 107 -13.38 0.81 19.51
C LEU A 107 -13.17 -0.69 19.33
N VAL A 108 -14.16 -1.35 18.74
CA VAL A 108 -14.09 -2.76 18.33
C VAL A 108 -14.05 -2.82 16.82
N VAL A 109 -13.15 -3.63 16.27
CA VAL A 109 -13.09 -3.95 14.84
C VAL A 109 -12.92 -5.47 14.69
N ASP A 110 -13.64 -6.06 13.77
CA ASP A 110 -13.46 -7.46 13.42
C ASP A 110 -12.20 -7.66 12.58
N ALA A 111 -11.42 -8.71 12.88
CA ALA A 111 -10.19 -9.01 12.13
C ALA A 111 -10.47 -9.25 10.64
N GLY A 112 -11.61 -9.86 10.31
CA GLY A 112 -12.04 -10.09 8.92
C GLY A 112 -12.27 -8.77 8.17
N ASP A 113 -12.82 -7.75 8.84
CA ASP A 113 -13.01 -6.43 8.24
C ASP A 113 -11.67 -5.78 7.90
N VAL A 114 -10.66 -5.92 8.77
CA VAL A 114 -9.31 -5.42 8.49
C VAL A 114 -8.72 -6.09 7.25
N PHE A 115 -8.83 -7.43 7.12
CA PHE A 115 -8.31 -8.16 5.97
C PHE A 115 -9.05 -7.88 4.66
N GLN A 116 -10.33 -7.49 4.73
CA GLN A 116 -11.14 -7.14 3.57
C GLN A 116 -11.13 -5.65 3.23
N TYR A 117 -10.55 -4.81 4.06
CA TYR A 117 -10.65 -3.36 3.96
C TYR A 117 -10.25 -2.82 2.59
N GLU A 118 -9.06 -3.14 2.11
CA GLU A 118 -8.55 -2.63 0.83
C GLU A 118 -9.41 -3.09 -0.35
N HIS A 119 -9.88 -4.34 -0.34
CA HIS A 119 -10.79 -4.85 -1.37
C HIS A 119 -12.14 -4.15 -1.33
N THR A 120 -12.68 -3.92 -0.14
CA THR A 120 -13.96 -3.21 0.05
C THR A 120 -13.82 -1.75 -0.41
N GLN A 121 -12.74 -1.08 -0.01
CA GLN A 121 -12.44 0.28 -0.44
C GLN A 121 -12.40 0.39 -1.97
N ALA A 122 -11.64 -0.48 -2.63
CA ALA A 122 -11.54 -0.47 -4.08
C ALA A 122 -12.89 -0.67 -4.77
N ARG A 123 -13.71 -1.60 -4.29
CA ARG A 123 -15.04 -1.89 -4.85
C ARG A 123 -16.08 -0.78 -4.60
N THR A 124 -15.87 0.03 -3.58
CA THR A 124 -16.78 1.15 -3.25
C THR A 124 -16.37 2.46 -3.89
N LEU A 125 -15.29 2.49 -4.68
CA LEU A 125 -14.85 3.66 -5.44
C LEU A 125 -15.98 4.17 -6.35
N LYS A 126 -16.18 5.48 -6.33
CA LYS A 126 -17.11 6.18 -7.22
C LYS A 126 -16.49 7.47 -7.74
N ALA A 127 -16.77 7.80 -8.98
CA ALA A 127 -16.51 9.14 -9.51
C ALA A 127 -17.34 10.15 -8.71
N VAL A 128 -16.67 11.11 -8.07
CA VAL A 128 -17.31 12.09 -7.18
C VAL A 128 -17.24 13.50 -7.73
N SER A 129 -16.28 13.80 -8.60
CA SER A 129 -16.14 15.10 -9.25
C SER A 129 -15.30 14.96 -10.51
N GLU A 130 -15.56 15.86 -11.48
CA GLU A 130 -14.77 15.93 -12.71
C GLU A 130 -14.68 17.36 -13.23
N ALA A 131 -13.61 17.65 -13.96
CA ALA A 131 -13.42 18.93 -14.62
C ALA A 131 -12.54 18.80 -15.87
N LYS A 132 -12.75 19.69 -16.85
CA LYS A 132 -11.77 19.91 -17.91
C LYS A 132 -10.58 20.68 -17.35
N VAL A 133 -9.40 20.11 -17.46
CA VAL A 133 -8.15 20.68 -16.96
C VAL A 133 -7.11 20.56 -18.07
N PRO A 134 -6.93 21.58 -18.91
CA PRO A 134 -5.89 21.55 -19.93
C PRO A 134 -4.48 21.37 -19.31
N LEU A 135 -3.73 20.42 -19.82
CA LEU A 135 -2.34 20.17 -19.42
C LEU A 135 -1.38 20.68 -20.51
N LEU A 136 -0.12 20.94 -20.16
CA LEU A 136 0.88 21.52 -21.06
C LEU A 136 0.97 20.76 -22.40
N ASP A 137 1.03 19.44 -22.34
CA ASP A 137 1.20 18.58 -23.52
C ASP A 137 -0.11 17.85 -23.92
N ALA A 138 -1.24 18.14 -23.25
CA ALA A 138 -2.53 17.51 -23.47
C ALA A 138 -3.69 18.49 -23.18
N ASN A 139 -4.00 19.37 -24.15
CA ASN A 139 -5.01 20.42 -23.96
C ASN A 139 -6.44 19.87 -23.80
N ASP A 140 -6.78 18.77 -24.47
CA ASP A 140 -8.05 18.08 -24.32
C ASP A 140 -7.96 17.02 -23.24
N THR A 141 -8.01 17.48 -21.98
CA THR A 141 -7.92 16.62 -20.81
C THR A 141 -9.08 16.88 -19.85
N ARG A 142 -9.65 15.78 -19.37
CA ARG A 142 -10.63 15.74 -18.28
C ARG A 142 -10.06 14.94 -17.11
N ILE A 143 -10.07 15.52 -15.92
CA ILE A 143 -9.67 14.86 -14.68
C ILE A 143 -10.94 14.47 -13.92
N ILE A 144 -10.99 13.22 -13.48
CA ILE A 144 -12.09 12.65 -12.71
C ILE A 144 -11.52 12.13 -11.39
N ALA A 145 -12.06 12.61 -10.27
CA ALA A 145 -11.71 12.15 -8.94
C ALA A 145 -12.61 10.98 -8.53
N PHE A 146 -11.98 9.91 -8.09
CA PHE A 146 -12.63 8.72 -7.53
C PHE A 146 -12.35 8.63 -6.05
N ARG A 147 -13.40 8.43 -5.26
CA ARG A 147 -13.31 8.32 -3.79
C ARG A 147 -14.03 7.07 -3.32
N PRO A 148 -13.48 6.29 -2.37
CA PRO A 148 -14.20 5.20 -1.73
C PRO A 148 -15.29 5.72 -0.81
N PHE A 149 -16.27 4.86 -0.47
CA PHE A 149 -17.44 5.26 0.32
C PHE A 149 -17.09 5.78 1.73
N ASP A 150 -16.03 5.27 2.33
CA ASP A 150 -15.56 5.64 3.67
C ASP A 150 -14.79 6.98 3.72
N GLY A 151 -14.64 7.67 2.57
CA GLY A 151 -13.90 8.92 2.50
C GLY A 151 -12.39 8.76 2.52
N GLY A 152 -11.86 7.57 2.22
CA GLY A 152 -10.42 7.29 2.09
C GLY A 152 -9.76 8.05 0.95
N LEU A 153 -8.57 7.60 0.56
CA LEU A 153 -7.75 8.30 -0.42
C LEU A 153 -8.38 8.37 -1.81
N GLU A 154 -8.27 9.53 -2.43
CA GLU A 154 -8.77 9.77 -3.77
C GLU A 154 -7.78 9.28 -4.82
N HIS A 155 -8.31 8.62 -5.85
CA HIS A 155 -7.57 8.30 -7.07
C HIS A 155 -8.07 9.20 -8.20
N LEU A 156 -7.21 9.49 -9.17
CA LEU A 156 -7.56 10.32 -10.29
C LEU A 156 -7.48 9.54 -11.61
N ALA A 157 -8.50 9.72 -12.47
CA ALA A 157 -8.40 9.34 -13.87
C ALA A 157 -8.18 10.61 -14.69
N ILE A 158 -7.11 10.63 -15.47
CA ILE A 158 -6.75 11.69 -16.41
C ILE A 158 -7.09 11.15 -17.80
N VAL A 159 -8.23 11.56 -18.34
CA VAL A 159 -8.76 11.17 -19.65
C VAL A 159 -8.31 12.19 -20.66
N ILE A 160 -7.55 11.78 -21.67
CA ILE A 160 -6.96 12.63 -22.70
C ILE A 160 -7.59 12.29 -24.04
N GLY A 161 -8.00 13.29 -24.81
CA GLY A 161 -8.58 13.10 -26.14
C GLY A 161 -9.87 12.27 -26.13
N GLU A 162 -10.76 12.52 -25.19
CA GLU A 162 -11.94 11.70 -24.92
C GLU A 162 -12.82 11.46 -26.16
N GLU A 163 -12.97 12.47 -27.02
CA GLU A 163 -13.78 12.37 -28.25
C GLU A 163 -13.31 11.30 -29.22
N ASN A 164 -12.03 10.92 -29.13
CA ASN A 164 -11.43 9.88 -29.96
C ASN A 164 -11.55 8.47 -29.36
N LEU A 165 -11.93 8.37 -28.08
CA LEU A 165 -11.99 7.10 -27.36
C LEU A 165 -13.32 6.37 -27.66
N LYS A 166 -13.20 5.10 -28.05
CA LYS A 166 -14.36 4.23 -28.32
C LYS A 166 -14.40 3.11 -27.28
N LYS A 167 -15.54 2.94 -26.64
CA LYS A 167 -15.72 1.96 -25.56
C LYS A 167 -15.62 0.50 -26.02
N ASP A 168 -15.82 0.23 -27.29
CA ASP A 168 -15.69 -1.10 -27.91
C ASP A 168 -14.27 -1.45 -28.36
N GLN A 169 -13.37 -0.46 -28.38
CA GLN A 169 -11.97 -0.61 -28.76
C GLN A 169 -11.05 -0.58 -27.53
N PRO A 170 -9.85 -1.24 -27.61
CA PRO A 170 -8.88 -1.17 -26.53
C PRO A 170 -8.36 0.26 -26.35
N VAL A 171 -8.47 0.79 -25.13
CA VAL A 171 -7.95 2.12 -24.78
C VAL A 171 -6.47 2.03 -24.36
N LEU A 172 -5.67 3.01 -24.77
CA LEU A 172 -4.31 3.17 -24.26
C LEU A 172 -4.39 3.61 -22.79
N ALA A 173 -3.77 2.87 -21.89
CA ALA A 173 -3.85 3.13 -20.46
C ALA A 173 -2.47 3.09 -19.79
N ARG A 174 -2.24 4.02 -18.86
CA ARG A 174 -1.08 4.03 -17.96
C ARG A 174 -1.55 4.01 -16.51
N LEU A 175 -0.95 3.13 -15.70
CA LEU A 175 -1.09 3.18 -14.25
C LEU A 175 0.14 3.85 -13.66
N HIS A 176 -0.08 4.98 -13.01
CA HIS A 176 0.95 5.73 -12.30
C HIS A 176 0.62 5.74 -10.81
N SER A 177 1.52 5.22 -10.00
CA SER A 177 1.40 5.32 -8.54
C SER A 177 1.99 6.66 -8.10
N GLU A 178 1.26 7.38 -7.28
CA GLU A 178 1.68 8.64 -6.69
C GLU A 178 3.13 8.61 -6.19
N CYS A 179 3.87 9.64 -6.49
CA CYS A 179 5.22 9.86 -6.01
C CYS A 179 5.45 11.35 -5.75
N PHE A 180 5.06 11.82 -4.57
CA PHE A 180 5.16 13.24 -4.21
C PHE A 180 6.53 13.85 -4.52
N THR A 181 7.60 13.15 -4.14
CA THR A 181 8.96 13.64 -4.36
C THR A 181 9.36 13.70 -5.83
N GLY A 182 8.96 12.71 -6.64
CA GLY A 182 9.28 12.67 -8.07
C GLY A 182 8.33 13.51 -8.91
N ASP A 183 7.03 13.37 -8.71
CA ASP A 183 6.01 13.99 -9.54
C ASP A 183 5.97 15.52 -9.36
N LEU A 184 6.11 15.99 -8.11
CA LEU A 184 5.99 17.39 -7.75
C LEU A 184 7.34 18.09 -7.59
N LEU A 185 8.31 17.44 -6.92
CA LEU A 185 9.58 18.07 -6.53
C LEU A 185 10.75 17.73 -7.46
N ALA A 186 10.54 16.91 -8.48
CA ALA A 186 11.57 16.44 -9.41
C ALA A 186 12.79 15.84 -8.70
N SER A 187 12.55 14.98 -7.71
CA SER A 187 13.59 14.31 -6.92
C SER A 187 14.53 13.50 -7.80
N LEU A 188 15.83 13.62 -7.56
CA LEU A 188 16.86 12.84 -8.25
C LEU A 188 16.96 11.38 -7.76
N LYS A 189 16.17 10.98 -6.74
CA LYS A 189 16.12 9.59 -6.24
C LYS A 189 15.19 8.69 -7.06
N CYS A 190 14.42 9.22 -8.02
CA CYS A 190 13.54 8.44 -8.90
C CYS A 190 13.24 9.19 -10.20
N ASP A 191 12.73 8.46 -11.17
CA ASP A 191 12.30 8.95 -12.49
C ASP A 191 10.78 9.13 -12.63
N CYS A 192 10.04 9.09 -11.52
CA CYS A 192 8.57 9.07 -11.52
C CYS A 192 7.98 10.30 -12.23
N GLY A 193 8.48 11.50 -11.94
CA GLY A 193 8.00 12.73 -12.56
C GLY A 193 8.20 12.75 -14.08
N ASP A 194 9.34 12.23 -14.57
CA ASP A 194 9.60 12.11 -16.01
C ASP A 194 8.69 11.07 -16.64
N GLN A 195 8.47 9.93 -15.98
CA GLN A 195 7.52 8.90 -16.43
C GLN A 195 6.09 9.43 -16.51
N LEU A 196 5.66 10.25 -15.55
CA LEU A 196 4.33 10.86 -15.53
C LEU A 196 4.15 11.79 -16.74
N ARG A 197 5.07 12.73 -16.92
CA ARG A 197 5.04 13.70 -18.03
C ARG A 197 5.14 13.03 -19.39
N SER A 198 6.06 12.08 -19.55
CA SER A 198 6.21 11.31 -20.80
C SER A 198 4.94 10.53 -21.12
N ALA A 199 4.32 9.88 -20.15
CA ALA A 199 3.09 9.14 -20.37
C ALA A 199 1.93 10.03 -20.79
N ILE A 200 1.77 11.22 -20.22
CA ILE A 200 0.76 12.20 -20.65
C ILE A 200 0.99 12.61 -22.11
N ASN A 201 2.21 12.96 -22.46
CA ASN A 201 2.58 13.35 -23.84
C ASN A 201 2.35 12.20 -24.83
N GLU A 202 2.82 10.98 -24.52
CA GLU A 202 2.66 9.81 -25.38
C GLU A 202 1.18 9.46 -25.61
N ILE A 203 0.34 9.54 -24.57
CA ILE A 203 -1.11 9.33 -24.70
C ILE A 203 -1.73 10.40 -25.60
N ALA A 204 -1.33 11.66 -25.45
CA ALA A 204 -1.82 12.75 -26.31
C ALA A 204 -1.40 12.56 -27.76
N LEU A 205 -0.14 12.19 -28.03
CA LEU A 205 0.36 11.92 -29.38
C LEU A 205 -0.31 10.69 -30.02
N ALA A 206 -0.71 9.71 -29.23
CA ALA A 206 -1.47 8.54 -29.69
C ALA A 206 -2.92 8.87 -30.06
N GLY A 207 -3.36 10.12 -29.85
CA GLY A 207 -4.72 10.59 -30.12
C GLY A 207 -5.69 10.42 -28.96
N GLY A 208 -5.27 9.86 -27.84
CA GLY A 208 -6.05 9.77 -26.62
C GLY A 208 -5.85 8.49 -25.82
N GLY A 209 -6.27 8.51 -24.56
CA GLY A 209 -6.16 7.41 -23.63
C GLY A 209 -6.48 7.82 -22.20
N VAL A 210 -6.10 6.97 -21.23
CA VAL A 210 -6.37 7.17 -19.82
C VAL A 210 -5.11 6.95 -18.99
N LEU A 211 -4.72 7.95 -18.21
CA LEU A 211 -3.73 7.78 -17.16
C LEU A 211 -4.46 7.70 -15.81
N LEU A 212 -4.27 6.60 -15.09
CA LEU A 212 -4.77 6.43 -13.72
C LEU A 212 -3.67 6.81 -12.74
N TYR A 213 -3.90 7.89 -11.99
CA TYR A 213 -3.02 8.35 -10.92
C TYR A 213 -3.54 7.79 -9.59
N LEU A 214 -2.81 6.83 -9.05
CA LEU A 214 -3.24 6.05 -7.89
C LEU A 214 -2.56 6.55 -6.61
N ALA A 215 -3.33 6.80 -5.57
CA ALA A 215 -2.85 7.24 -4.25
C ALA A 215 -2.15 6.10 -3.50
N GLN A 216 -1.05 5.58 -4.06
CA GLN A 216 -0.26 4.44 -3.59
C GLN A 216 1.22 4.81 -3.44
N GLU A 217 1.48 5.92 -2.73
CA GLU A 217 2.83 6.45 -2.49
C GLU A 217 3.78 5.37 -1.94
N GLY A 218 5.02 5.38 -2.43
CA GLY A 218 6.06 4.48 -1.94
C GLY A 218 5.77 2.99 -2.20
N ARG A 219 5.11 2.63 -3.31
CA ARG A 219 4.60 1.27 -3.59
C ARG A 219 3.57 0.80 -2.56
N GLY A 220 2.76 1.71 -2.02
CA GLY A 220 1.69 1.41 -1.06
C GLY A 220 2.04 1.67 0.40
N ILE A 221 3.32 1.84 0.74
CA ILE A 221 3.75 2.01 2.15
C ILE A 221 3.54 3.43 2.69
N GLY A 222 3.25 4.40 1.82
CA GLY A 222 3.05 5.81 2.18
C GLY A 222 4.33 6.63 2.24
N LEU A 223 4.17 7.98 2.21
CA LEU A 223 5.30 8.92 2.12
C LEU A 223 6.25 8.81 3.30
N VAL A 224 5.73 8.69 4.53
CA VAL A 224 6.57 8.64 5.74
C VAL A 224 7.50 7.42 5.70
N ASN A 225 6.98 6.25 5.36
CA ASN A 225 7.80 5.04 5.27
C ASN A 225 8.74 5.06 4.06
N LYS A 226 8.32 5.71 2.95
CA LYS A 226 9.22 5.95 1.81
C LYS A 226 10.43 6.83 2.20
N LEU A 227 10.23 7.85 3.03
CA LEU A 227 11.35 8.67 3.52
C LEU A 227 12.29 7.86 4.42
N ARG A 228 11.75 6.97 5.26
CA ARG A 228 12.55 6.00 6.03
C ARG A 228 13.34 5.05 5.11
N ALA A 229 12.68 4.56 4.03
CA ALA A 229 13.36 3.73 3.04
C ALA A 229 14.51 4.47 2.36
N TYR A 230 14.37 5.77 2.07
CA TYR A 230 15.44 6.59 1.52
C TYR A 230 16.65 6.70 2.47
N GLU A 231 16.43 6.83 3.76
CA GLU A 231 17.48 6.86 4.77
C GLU A 231 18.23 5.52 4.84
N LEU A 232 17.49 4.40 4.74
CA LEU A 232 18.09 3.06 4.65
C LEU A 232 18.89 2.88 3.36
N GLN A 233 18.41 3.42 2.22
CA GLN A 233 19.15 3.39 0.96
C GLN A 233 20.46 4.21 1.02
N ASP A 234 20.45 5.34 1.71
CA ASP A 234 21.66 6.15 1.91
C ASP A 234 22.72 5.39 2.75
N SER A 235 22.32 4.38 3.52
CA SER A 235 23.21 3.44 4.20
C SER A 235 23.64 2.23 3.35
N GLY A 236 23.24 2.17 2.06
CA GLY A 236 23.73 1.18 1.08
C GLY A 236 22.76 0.06 0.72
N LEU A 237 21.51 0.10 1.20
CA LEU A 237 20.49 -0.89 0.83
C LEU A 237 19.84 -0.55 -0.53
N ASP A 238 19.38 -1.54 -1.25
CA ASP A 238 18.52 -1.31 -2.40
C ASP A 238 17.05 -1.03 -1.97
N THR A 239 16.19 -0.71 -2.94
CA THR A 239 14.77 -0.37 -2.64
C THR A 239 13.99 -1.54 -2.04
N ILE A 240 14.28 -2.77 -2.47
CA ILE A 240 13.60 -3.98 -2.00
C ILE A 240 14.06 -4.26 -0.58
N ASP A 241 15.36 -4.29 -0.36
CA ASP A 241 15.97 -4.51 0.95
C ASP A 241 15.51 -3.45 1.96
N ALA A 242 15.42 -2.18 1.55
CA ALA A 242 14.93 -1.10 2.40
C ALA A 242 13.47 -1.32 2.83
N ASN A 243 12.58 -1.75 1.92
CA ASN A 243 11.20 -2.08 2.26
C ASN A 243 11.11 -3.29 3.21
N GLU A 244 11.90 -4.33 2.97
CA GLU A 244 11.94 -5.51 3.85
C GLU A 244 12.49 -5.16 5.23
N GLN A 245 13.48 -4.28 5.33
CA GLN A 245 13.96 -3.74 6.60
C GLN A 245 12.85 -3.05 7.39
N LEU A 246 11.98 -2.30 6.71
CA LEU A 246 10.81 -1.66 7.30
C LEU A 246 9.70 -2.66 7.66
N GLY A 247 9.81 -3.92 7.24
CA GLY A 247 8.82 -4.97 7.49
C GLY A 247 7.70 -5.05 6.44
N PHE A 248 7.81 -4.33 5.32
CA PHE A 248 6.88 -4.42 4.19
C PHE A 248 7.32 -5.47 3.18
N ASP A 249 6.40 -5.88 2.33
CA ASP A 249 6.73 -6.61 1.11
C ASP A 249 7.39 -5.66 0.08
N ALA A 250 8.06 -6.20 -0.92
CA ALA A 250 8.71 -5.43 -1.97
C ALA A 250 7.73 -4.52 -2.74
N ASP A 251 6.47 -4.91 -2.79
CA ASP A 251 5.38 -4.18 -3.45
C ASP A 251 4.05 -4.45 -2.73
N GLU A 252 3.52 -3.45 -2.02
CA GLU A 252 2.24 -3.50 -1.30
C GLU A 252 1.07 -2.93 -2.14
N ARG A 253 1.29 -2.61 -3.42
CA ARG A 253 0.25 -2.03 -4.27
C ARG A 253 -0.83 -3.03 -4.62
N ILE A 254 -2.06 -2.55 -4.63
CA ILE A 254 -3.21 -3.27 -5.15
C ILE A 254 -3.69 -2.61 -6.45
N TYR A 255 -4.12 -3.43 -7.41
CA TYR A 255 -4.54 -2.95 -8.74
C TYR A 255 -6.05 -2.96 -8.95
N LEU A 256 -6.81 -3.45 -7.96
CA LEU A 256 -8.26 -3.45 -8.00
C LEU A 256 -8.87 -2.04 -8.16
N PRO A 257 -8.36 -0.97 -7.49
CA PRO A 257 -8.84 0.39 -7.72
C PRO A 257 -8.75 0.80 -9.19
N ALA A 258 -7.62 0.52 -9.85
CA ALA A 258 -7.45 0.82 -11.27
C ALA A 258 -8.46 0.08 -12.15
N ALA A 259 -8.73 -1.18 -11.85
CA ALA A 259 -9.72 -1.98 -12.57
C ALA A 259 -11.14 -1.41 -12.42
N GLU A 260 -11.52 -1.03 -11.21
CA GLU A 260 -12.84 -0.44 -10.94
C GLU A 260 -13.01 0.93 -11.63
N MET A 261 -11.97 1.77 -11.61
CA MET A 261 -11.98 3.06 -12.30
C MET A 261 -12.17 2.88 -13.82
N LEU A 262 -11.42 1.98 -14.45
CA LEU A 262 -11.54 1.69 -15.89
C LEU A 262 -12.93 1.16 -16.26
N ARG A 263 -13.52 0.27 -15.45
CA ARG A 263 -14.89 -0.23 -15.67
C ARG A 263 -15.92 0.89 -15.59
N GLN A 264 -15.82 1.79 -14.61
CA GLN A 264 -16.74 2.92 -14.47
C GLN A 264 -16.60 3.92 -15.62
N LEU A 265 -15.40 4.04 -16.21
CA LEU A 265 -15.18 4.80 -17.44
C LEU A 265 -15.70 4.08 -18.70
N GLY A 266 -16.05 2.81 -18.59
CA GLY A 266 -16.56 1.97 -19.69
C GLY A 266 -15.47 1.30 -20.53
N PHE A 267 -14.24 1.17 -19.99
CA PHE A 267 -13.10 0.55 -20.68
C PHE A 267 -12.77 -0.82 -20.07
N GLU A 268 -13.19 -1.89 -20.75
CA GLU A 268 -12.89 -3.27 -20.33
C GLU A 268 -11.65 -3.85 -21.00
N LYS A 269 -11.27 -3.30 -22.16
CA LYS A 269 -10.08 -3.70 -22.94
C LYS A 269 -9.07 -2.58 -22.94
N ILE A 270 -7.84 -2.89 -22.60
CA ILE A 270 -6.76 -1.90 -22.51
C ILE A 270 -5.50 -2.34 -23.23
N ARG A 271 -4.78 -1.36 -23.76
CA ARG A 271 -3.38 -1.44 -24.17
C ARG A 271 -2.57 -0.80 -23.06
N LEU A 272 -1.80 -1.57 -22.33
CA LEU A 272 -1.17 -1.10 -21.09
C LEU A 272 0.27 -0.63 -21.34
N MET A 273 0.53 0.65 -21.06
CA MET A 273 1.88 1.23 -21.03
C MET A 273 2.59 0.76 -19.76
N THR A 274 3.49 -0.21 -19.88
CA THR A 274 4.25 -0.74 -18.74
C THR A 274 5.47 -1.53 -19.16
N ASN A 275 6.54 -1.43 -18.37
CA ASN A 275 7.71 -2.31 -18.47
C ASN A 275 7.63 -3.49 -17.49
N ASN A 276 6.65 -3.49 -16.56
CA ASN A 276 6.49 -4.55 -15.57
C ASN A 276 5.39 -5.56 -15.99
N PRO A 277 5.74 -6.82 -16.30
CA PRO A 277 4.76 -7.85 -16.66
C PRO A 277 3.80 -8.22 -15.53
N ASP A 278 4.21 -8.07 -14.25
CA ASP A 278 3.37 -8.40 -13.11
C ASP A 278 2.12 -7.51 -13.03
N LYS A 279 2.20 -6.27 -13.50
CA LYS A 279 1.04 -5.38 -13.61
C LYS A 279 -0.03 -5.95 -14.54
N ILE A 280 0.38 -6.61 -15.62
CA ILE A 280 -0.56 -7.24 -16.57
C ILE A 280 -1.31 -8.37 -15.89
N ASN A 281 -0.57 -9.26 -15.20
CA ASN A 281 -1.16 -10.39 -14.50
C ASN A 281 -2.13 -9.91 -13.38
N SER A 282 -1.73 -8.89 -12.65
CA SER A 282 -2.54 -8.32 -11.57
C SER A 282 -3.83 -7.69 -12.08
N LEU A 283 -3.80 -6.96 -13.19
CA LEU A 283 -5.01 -6.39 -13.81
C LEU A 283 -5.92 -7.47 -14.41
N ALA A 284 -5.33 -8.50 -15.03
CA ALA A 284 -6.09 -9.64 -15.53
C ALA A 284 -6.79 -10.39 -14.39
N ALA A 285 -6.12 -10.59 -13.24
CA ALA A 285 -6.73 -11.16 -12.05
C ALA A 285 -7.87 -10.29 -11.49
N CYS A 286 -7.83 -8.97 -11.71
CA CYS A 286 -8.94 -8.06 -11.41
C CYS A 286 -10.04 -8.05 -12.49
N GLY A 287 -9.94 -8.88 -13.54
CA GLY A 287 -10.97 -9.05 -14.58
C GLY A 287 -10.91 -8.04 -15.73
N LEU A 288 -9.81 -7.32 -15.91
CA LEU A 288 -9.55 -6.48 -17.08
C LEU A 288 -8.87 -7.28 -18.20
N ASN A 289 -9.24 -6.97 -19.43
CA ASN A 289 -8.60 -7.57 -20.61
C ASN A 289 -7.44 -6.69 -21.10
N VAL A 290 -6.21 -7.06 -20.74
CA VAL A 290 -5.00 -6.40 -21.27
C VAL A 290 -4.64 -7.05 -22.60
N VAL A 291 -5.01 -6.40 -23.70
CA VAL A 291 -4.83 -6.96 -25.06
C VAL A 291 -3.42 -6.75 -25.60
N GLU A 292 -2.71 -5.74 -25.12
CA GLU A 292 -1.38 -5.39 -25.59
C GLU A 292 -0.56 -4.74 -24.46
N ARG A 293 0.73 -5.05 -24.41
CA ARG A 293 1.73 -4.31 -23.65
C ARG A 293 2.41 -3.31 -24.56
N VAL A 294 2.32 -2.03 -24.20
CA VAL A 294 3.07 -0.94 -24.82
C VAL A 294 4.27 -0.62 -23.94
N ALA A 295 5.49 -0.66 -24.51
CA ALA A 295 6.73 -0.48 -23.76
C ALA A 295 7.03 1.00 -23.51
#